data_5a873fa08d5d2512d160f23a4f2d49e6
#
_entry.id   5a873fa08d5d2512d160f23a4f2d49e6
#
_cell.length_a   1.000
_cell.length_b   1.000
_cell.length_c   1.000
_cell.angle_alpha   90.00
_cell.angle_beta   90.00
_cell.angle_gamma   90.00
#
_symmetry.space_group_name_H-M   'P 1'
#
loop_
_entity.id
_entity.type
_entity.pdbx_description
1 polymer ?
#
loop_
_entity_poly.entity_id
_entity_poly.type
_entity_poly.pdbx_seq_one_letter_code
_entity_poly.pdbx_strand_id
1 'polypeptide(L)'
;MAAETDHHRRADHVVLFPFMAQGHLAPFRCLAALVRRCRPDARVTFVATSCTAESLRAHLDDEGIAVHAIPFSPANASRLIDLFLASESLRPAFHQFIVELRRSDPLADVHVVADMFLAWTVDVARGDPGVTHSVLLTSSGYGSALYFSLWNSVPLVPNDEDDECFILRSFPDISVHRSQLTDHLAAADGCDAWSTFIRRQIVAFSRADALLVNTAEKLEPKGLSMLRQWLHNVPIFPVGPLLRAARSALPEKATTTSPILAWLGKQPPGSVLYVSFGSLYTISASQATELAMGLEKCGHKFVWVVQPATDVNGSESPPLGLPDGFTERMEAAGRGLVVQCWAPQVEILAHSATGAFLTHCGWNSAQESLACGVPMVGWPLSAEQFYNAKLLAEEMGVCVELARGAAAAVTRDEVAEAVERVLSETSGVRAAMSRKAAEMEEVIDAARHGDGEESSLGVTRRFLDAMACMSSCSRS
;
A
#
# COMPACT_ATOMS: atom_id res chain seq x y z
N MET A 1 52.66 13.49 -10.29
CA MET A 1 51.68 14.19 -9.46
C MET A 1 50.38 14.20 -10.25
N ALA A 2 49.53 13.21 -10.06
CA ALA A 2 48.18 13.19 -10.59
C ALA A 2 47.32 14.06 -9.67
N ALA A 3 46.70 15.10 -10.21
CA ALA A 3 45.77 15.92 -9.49
C ALA A 3 44.51 15.03 -9.22
N GLU A 4 44.30 14.64 -7.98
CA GLU A 4 43.00 14.19 -7.51
C GLU A 4 42.03 15.35 -7.71
N THR A 5 41.23 15.27 -8.76
CA THR A 5 40.04 16.09 -8.91
C THR A 5 39.04 15.61 -7.86
N ASP A 6 39.08 16.25 -6.70
CA ASP A 6 38.02 16.17 -5.67
C ASP A 6 36.73 16.70 -6.32
N HIS A 7 36.00 15.81 -6.97
CA HIS A 7 34.63 16.08 -7.35
C HIS A 7 33.83 16.22 -6.05
N HIS A 8 33.73 17.44 -5.56
CA HIS A 8 32.72 17.78 -4.56
C HIS A 8 31.40 17.28 -5.10
N ARG A 9 30.98 16.09 -4.60
CA ARG A 9 29.70 15.49 -4.93
C ARG A 9 28.64 16.48 -4.48
N ARG A 10 27.85 17.00 -5.43
CA ARG A 10 26.78 17.95 -5.16
C ARG A 10 25.78 17.29 -4.22
N ALA A 11 25.23 18.05 -3.27
CA ALA A 11 24.22 17.55 -2.37
C ALA A 11 22.91 17.32 -3.16
N ASP A 12 22.44 16.09 -3.17
CA ASP A 12 21.16 15.74 -3.76
C ASP A 12 20.02 16.32 -2.91
N HIS A 13 18.95 16.79 -3.55
CA HIS A 13 17.73 17.19 -2.87
C HIS A 13 16.57 16.29 -3.32
N VAL A 14 16.14 15.40 -2.45
CA VAL A 14 15.02 14.48 -2.73
C VAL A 14 13.73 15.07 -2.20
N VAL A 15 12.79 15.32 -3.12
CA VAL A 15 11.45 15.86 -2.83
C VAL A 15 10.46 14.71 -2.90
N LEU A 16 9.79 14.42 -1.78
CA LEU A 16 8.81 13.36 -1.64
C LEU A 16 7.40 13.95 -1.58
N PHE A 17 6.55 13.58 -2.52
CA PHE A 17 5.18 14.09 -2.57
C PHE A 17 4.17 12.94 -2.53
N PRO A 18 3.82 12.44 -1.32
CA PRO A 18 2.80 11.42 -1.14
C PRO A 18 1.39 11.95 -1.38
N PHE A 19 0.50 11.09 -1.85
CA PHE A 19 -0.93 11.35 -1.81
C PHE A 19 -1.41 11.42 -0.34
N MET A 20 -2.46 12.18 -0.08
CA MET A 20 -2.91 12.56 1.26
C MET A 20 -3.69 11.47 2.03
N ALA A 21 -3.56 10.22 1.63
CA ALA A 21 -4.16 9.07 2.30
C ALA A 21 -3.11 8.30 3.14
N GLN A 22 -3.53 7.79 4.30
CA GLN A 22 -2.62 7.12 5.26
C GLN A 22 -1.85 5.95 4.64
N GLY A 23 -2.49 5.16 3.76
CA GLY A 23 -1.85 4.04 3.06
C GLY A 23 -0.70 4.47 2.14
N HIS A 24 -0.67 5.73 1.71
CA HIS A 24 0.38 6.30 0.87
C HIS A 24 1.50 6.95 1.69
N LEU A 25 1.19 7.50 2.87
CA LEU A 25 2.18 8.18 3.70
C LEU A 25 3.23 7.22 4.29
N ALA A 26 2.81 6.03 4.71
CA ALA A 26 3.70 5.09 5.37
C ALA A 26 4.86 4.61 4.45
N PRO A 27 4.62 4.18 3.19
CA PRO A 27 5.69 3.83 2.25
C PRO A 27 6.66 4.99 1.97
N PHE A 28 6.14 6.22 1.81
CA PHE A 28 6.99 7.38 1.58
C PHE A 28 7.90 7.71 2.77
N ARG A 29 7.43 7.51 4.00
CA ARG A 29 8.27 7.66 5.22
C ARG A 29 9.38 6.62 5.26
N CYS A 30 9.08 5.37 4.89
CA CYS A 30 10.08 4.32 4.81
C CYS A 30 11.11 4.62 3.70
N LEU A 31 10.66 5.13 2.55
CA LEU A 31 11.56 5.55 1.47
C LEU A 31 12.45 6.71 1.92
N ALA A 32 11.92 7.71 2.64
CA ALA A 32 12.73 8.80 3.18
C ALA A 32 13.88 8.29 4.07
N ALA A 33 13.58 7.34 4.96
CA ALA A 33 14.59 6.71 5.80
C ALA A 33 15.64 5.94 4.99
N LEU A 34 15.24 5.22 3.93
CA LEU A 34 16.18 4.55 3.03
C LEU A 34 17.08 5.55 2.27
N VAL A 35 16.50 6.64 1.75
CA VAL A 35 17.25 7.71 1.09
C VAL A 35 18.30 8.29 2.03
N ARG A 36 17.94 8.63 3.27
CA ARG A 36 18.86 9.14 4.27
C ARG A 36 19.97 8.16 4.64
N ARG A 37 19.66 6.85 4.67
CA ARG A 37 20.68 5.81 4.87
C ARG A 37 21.63 5.67 3.67
N CYS A 38 21.11 5.81 2.44
CA CYS A 38 21.93 5.73 1.22
C CYS A 38 22.78 6.98 1.00
N ARG A 39 22.25 8.14 1.32
CA ARG A 39 22.80 9.48 1.10
C ARG A 39 22.63 10.33 2.37
N PRO A 40 23.49 10.18 3.39
CA PRO A 40 23.37 10.94 4.64
C PRO A 40 23.40 12.47 4.42
N ASP A 41 24.08 12.93 3.37
CA ASP A 41 24.21 14.35 3.04
C ASP A 41 23.04 14.88 2.16
N ALA A 42 22.19 14.00 1.63
CA ALA A 42 21.01 14.41 0.86
C ALA A 42 20.01 15.16 1.73
N ARG A 43 19.48 16.25 1.20
CA ARG A 43 18.31 16.92 1.81
C ARG A 43 17.05 16.17 1.39
N VAL A 44 16.21 15.85 2.32
CA VAL A 44 14.90 15.22 2.05
C VAL A 44 13.80 16.16 2.48
N THR A 45 12.87 16.48 1.56
CA THR A 45 11.73 17.34 1.85
C THR A 45 10.45 16.66 1.45
N PHE A 46 9.54 16.48 2.40
CA PHE A 46 8.15 16.16 2.08
C PHE A 46 7.41 17.40 1.63
N VAL A 47 6.72 17.31 0.50
CA VAL A 47 5.67 18.26 0.13
C VAL A 47 4.33 17.63 0.51
N ALA A 48 3.51 18.34 1.27
CA ALA A 48 2.27 17.78 1.79
C ALA A 48 1.21 18.88 1.98
N THR A 49 -0.06 18.49 2.00
CA THR A 49 -1.14 19.40 2.40
C THR A 49 -0.99 19.79 3.87
N SER A 50 -1.57 20.92 4.29
CA SER A 50 -1.42 21.41 5.68
C SER A 50 -1.79 20.35 6.70
N CYS A 51 -2.91 19.65 6.53
CA CYS A 51 -3.37 18.59 7.42
C CYS A 51 -2.39 17.39 7.43
N THR A 52 -1.94 16.94 6.26
CA THR A 52 -0.99 15.82 6.14
C THR A 52 0.39 16.18 6.71
N ALA A 53 0.80 17.45 6.59
CA ALA A 53 2.07 17.94 7.10
C ALA A 53 2.17 17.86 8.63
N GLU A 54 1.08 18.10 9.34
CA GLU A 54 1.02 17.93 10.80
C GLU A 54 1.21 16.46 11.19
N SER A 55 0.51 15.57 10.52
CA SER A 55 0.66 14.12 10.73
C SER A 55 2.07 13.64 10.41
N LEU A 56 2.69 14.14 9.34
CA LEU A 56 4.06 13.79 9.00
C LEU A 56 5.05 14.26 10.07
N ARG A 57 4.98 15.52 10.51
CA ARG A 57 5.87 16.08 11.54
C ARG A 57 5.80 15.32 12.86
N ALA A 58 4.60 14.85 13.23
CA ALA A 58 4.39 14.07 14.45
C ALA A 58 5.06 12.68 14.44
N HIS A 59 5.48 12.21 13.26
CA HIS A 59 5.99 10.85 13.08
C HIS A 59 7.36 10.78 12.38
N LEU A 60 8.01 11.91 12.13
CA LEU A 60 9.36 11.96 11.58
C LEU A 60 10.34 12.13 12.75
N ASP A 61 11.16 11.11 12.96
CA ASP A 61 12.17 11.07 14.04
C ASP A 61 13.54 11.62 13.58
N ASP A 62 13.70 11.93 12.29
CA ASP A 62 14.96 12.43 11.69
C ASP A 62 14.87 13.94 11.44
N GLU A 63 15.65 14.72 12.18
CA GLU A 63 15.76 16.18 12.01
C GLU A 63 16.30 16.61 10.62
N GLY A 64 16.90 15.67 9.87
CA GLY A 64 17.35 15.89 8.48
C GLY A 64 16.24 15.87 7.43
N ILE A 65 14.98 15.60 7.83
CA ILE A 65 13.83 15.54 6.92
C ILE A 65 12.92 16.75 7.14
N ALA A 66 12.81 17.61 6.13
CA ALA A 66 11.95 18.77 6.16
C ALA A 66 10.52 18.44 5.68
N VAL A 67 9.53 19.24 6.15
CA VAL A 67 8.14 19.17 5.66
C VAL A 67 7.67 20.54 5.21
N HIS A 68 7.47 20.67 3.91
CA HIS A 68 6.89 21.86 3.26
C HIS A 68 5.39 21.67 3.10
N ALA A 69 4.61 22.50 3.78
CA ALA A 69 3.16 22.47 3.71
C ALA A 69 2.67 23.36 2.58
N ILE A 70 1.81 22.82 1.70
CA ILE A 70 1.13 23.59 0.67
C ILE A 70 -0.37 23.68 0.97
N PRO A 71 -1.00 24.85 0.70
CA PRO A 71 -2.42 25.04 0.95
C PRO A 71 -3.25 24.09 0.09
N PHE A 72 -4.19 23.40 0.71
CA PHE A 72 -5.15 22.54 0.04
C PHE A 72 -6.48 22.57 0.77
N SER A 73 -7.52 22.96 0.07
CA SER A 73 -8.89 22.95 0.56
C SER A 73 -9.78 22.33 -0.51
N PRO A 74 -10.11 21.05 -0.42
CA PRO A 74 -11.02 20.39 -1.34
C PRO A 74 -12.46 20.79 -1.02
N ALA A 75 -12.76 22.10 -1.20
CA ALA A 75 -14.12 22.60 -1.05
C ALA A 75 -15.04 21.78 -1.98
N ASN A 76 -16.01 21.06 -1.41
CA ASN A 76 -16.99 20.20 -2.10
C ASN A 76 -16.51 18.80 -2.56
N ALA A 77 -15.41 18.26 -2.07
CA ALA A 77 -15.08 16.86 -2.30
C ALA A 77 -16.05 15.96 -1.50
N SER A 78 -17.17 15.58 -2.09
CA SER A 78 -18.16 14.67 -1.47
C SER A 78 -17.92 13.21 -1.85
N ARG A 79 -17.17 12.98 -2.92
CA ARG A 79 -16.80 11.65 -3.42
C ARG A 79 -15.29 11.52 -3.49
N LEU A 80 -14.80 10.29 -3.44
CA LEU A 80 -13.36 10.02 -3.53
C LEU A 80 -12.73 10.59 -4.83
N ILE A 81 -13.42 10.48 -5.97
CA ILE A 81 -12.93 11.04 -7.23
C ILE A 81 -12.77 12.56 -7.18
N ASP A 82 -13.62 13.26 -6.42
CA ASP A 82 -13.53 14.72 -6.29
C ASP A 82 -12.23 15.11 -5.56
N LEU A 83 -11.76 14.31 -4.59
CA LEU A 83 -10.48 14.49 -3.92
C LEU A 83 -9.29 14.29 -4.90
N PHE A 84 -9.36 13.25 -5.73
CA PHE A 84 -8.33 12.98 -6.75
C PHE A 84 -8.24 14.13 -7.75
N LEU A 85 -9.36 14.59 -8.28
CA LEU A 85 -9.40 15.73 -9.21
C LEU A 85 -8.93 17.02 -8.55
N ALA A 86 -9.35 17.27 -7.30
CA ALA A 86 -8.93 18.45 -6.55
C ALA A 86 -7.40 18.48 -6.32
N SER A 87 -6.73 17.33 -6.27
CA SER A 87 -5.28 17.25 -6.08
C SER A 87 -4.49 18.01 -7.16
N GLU A 88 -5.05 18.15 -8.36
CA GLU A 88 -4.42 18.92 -9.44
C GLU A 88 -4.37 20.43 -9.17
N SER A 89 -5.19 20.94 -8.26
CA SER A 89 -5.14 22.34 -7.81
C SER A 89 -3.85 22.66 -7.03
N LEU A 90 -3.12 21.65 -6.57
CA LEU A 90 -1.82 21.80 -5.92
C LEU A 90 -0.69 22.19 -6.89
N ARG A 91 -0.91 22.07 -8.21
CA ARG A 91 0.12 22.30 -9.25
C ARG A 91 0.79 23.69 -9.14
N PRO A 92 0.09 24.83 -8.99
CA PRO A 92 0.76 26.14 -8.90
C PRO A 92 1.67 26.25 -7.65
N ALA A 93 1.19 25.78 -6.49
CA ALA A 93 1.95 25.83 -5.25
C ALA A 93 3.20 24.90 -5.31
N PHE A 94 3.04 23.70 -5.88
CA PHE A 94 4.13 22.78 -6.09
C PHE A 94 5.16 23.35 -7.08
N HIS A 95 4.72 23.95 -8.18
CA HIS A 95 5.61 24.62 -9.14
C HIS A 95 6.40 25.75 -8.47
N GLN A 96 5.73 26.61 -7.69
CA GLN A 96 6.40 27.67 -6.95
C GLN A 96 7.47 27.12 -6.00
N PHE A 97 7.16 26.05 -5.26
CA PHE A 97 8.11 25.37 -4.38
C PHE A 97 9.36 24.89 -5.13
N ILE A 98 9.20 24.24 -6.28
CA ILE A 98 10.34 23.78 -7.10
C ILE A 98 11.19 24.97 -7.59
N VAL A 99 10.55 26.04 -8.05
CA VAL A 99 11.26 27.27 -8.50
C VAL A 99 12.06 27.90 -7.36
N GLU A 100 11.47 28.01 -6.17
CA GLU A 100 12.15 28.57 -4.99
C GLU A 100 13.32 27.67 -4.54
N LEU A 101 13.13 26.35 -4.56
CA LEU A 101 14.15 25.37 -4.26
C LEU A 101 15.35 25.51 -5.21
N ARG A 102 15.10 25.56 -6.51
CA ARG A 102 16.13 25.71 -7.55
C ARG A 102 16.83 27.07 -7.48
N ARG A 103 16.11 28.12 -7.05
CA ARG A 103 16.73 29.46 -6.86
C ARG A 103 17.64 29.50 -5.63
N SER A 104 17.26 28.80 -4.55
CA SER A 104 18.05 28.76 -3.31
C SER A 104 19.32 27.93 -3.46
N ASP A 105 19.28 26.88 -4.28
CA ASP A 105 20.43 26.02 -4.56
C ASP A 105 20.48 25.63 -6.05
N PRO A 106 21.01 26.54 -6.93
CA PRO A 106 21.04 26.32 -8.38
C PRO A 106 21.89 25.13 -8.82
N LEU A 107 22.79 24.68 -7.96
CA LEU A 107 23.73 23.60 -8.25
C LEU A 107 23.26 22.23 -7.77
N ALA A 108 22.30 22.15 -6.85
CA ALA A 108 21.76 20.87 -6.37
C ALA A 108 21.05 20.12 -7.50
N ASP A 109 21.18 18.81 -7.50
CA ASP A 109 20.34 17.93 -8.27
C ASP A 109 19.04 17.69 -7.49
N VAL A 110 17.89 17.94 -8.10
CA VAL A 110 16.58 17.78 -7.47
C VAL A 110 15.90 16.53 -8.02
N HIS A 111 15.55 15.61 -7.13
CA HIS A 111 14.88 14.37 -7.48
C HIS A 111 13.48 14.36 -6.87
N VAL A 112 12.45 14.55 -7.70
CA VAL A 112 11.04 14.47 -7.27
C VAL A 112 10.59 13.02 -7.33
N VAL A 113 10.10 12.49 -6.21
CA VAL A 113 9.37 11.22 -6.14
C VAL A 113 7.94 11.53 -5.75
N ALA A 114 7.03 11.40 -6.70
CA ALA A 114 5.61 11.66 -6.50
C ALA A 114 4.82 10.36 -6.38
N ASP A 115 3.70 10.44 -5.68
CA ASP A 115 2.72 9.36 -5.61
C ASP A 115 2.10 9.07 -6.99
N MET A 116 1.70 7.82 -7.22
CA MET A 116 1.06 7.39 -8.46
C MET A 116 -0.19 8.21 -8.84
N PHE A 117 -0.87 8.81 -7.88
CA PHE A 117 -2.03 9.68 -8.12
C PHE A 117 -1.67 11.18 -8.25
N LEU A 118 -0.40 11.51 -8.08
CA LEU A 118 0.15 12.86 -8.28
C LEU A 118 1.12 12.92 -9.47
N ALA A 119 1.03 11.99 -10.40
CA ALA A 119 1.96 11.90 -11.52
C ALA A 119 1.94 13.12 -12.46
N TRP A 120 0.90 13.99 -12.38
CA TRP A 120 0.89 15.30 -13.04
C TRP A 120 2.08 16.20 -12.69
N THR A 121 2.76 15.93 -11.57
CA THR A 121 3.99 16.62 -11.17
C THR A 121 5.13 16.46 -12.14
N VAL A 122 5.10 15.43 -13.02
CA VAL A 122 6.05 15.25 -14.12
C VAL A 122 6.11 16.48 -15.03
N ASP A 123 4.99 17.17 -15.25
CA ASP A 123 4.95 18.37 -16.10
C ASP A 123 5.72 19.54 -15.47
N VAL A 124 5.70 19.63 -14.14
CA VAL A 124 6.45 20.63 -13.38
C VAL A 124 7.95 20.32 -13.44
N ALA A 125 8.33 19.07 -13.18
CA ALA A 125 9.72 18.65 -13.20
C ALA A 125 10.37 18.83 -14.58
N ARG A 126 9.68 18.47 -15.66
CA ARG A 126 10.18 18.63 -17.04
C ARG A 126 10.36 20.08 -17.49
N GLY A 127 9.86 21.04 -16.74
CA GLY A 127 10.09 22.47 -16.96
C GLY A 127 11.49 22.95 -16.56
N ASP A 128 12.27 22.14 -15.81
CA ASP A 128 13.64 22.47 -15.37
C ASP A 128 14.57 21.26 -15.61
N PRO A 129 15.62 21.41 -16.45
CA PRO A 129 16.54 20.30 -16.76
C PRO A 129 17.38 19.81 -15.57
N GLY A 130 17.38 20.55 -14.47
CA GLY A 130 18.02 20.13 -13.21
C GLY A 130 17.12 19.36 -12.26
N VAL A 131 15.91 18.98 -12.72
CA VAL A 131 14.93 18.23 -11.92
C VAL A 131 14.60 16.93 -12.61
N THR A 132 14.82 15.81 -11.94
CA THR A 132 14.32 14.49 -12.37
C THR A 132 13.03 14.15 -11.66
N HIS A 133 12.22 13.30 -12.28
CA HIS A 133 10.90 12.91 -11.76
C HIS A 133 10.72 11.40 -11.77
N SER A 134 10.28 10.88 -10.65
CA SER A 134 9.92 9.47 -10.51
C SER A 134 8.54 9.32 -9.87
N VAL A 135 7.90 8.20 -10.14
CA VAL A 135 6.61 7.86 -9.53
C VAL A 135 6.79 6.66 -8.60
N LEU A 136 6.27 6.74 -7.38
CA LEU A 136 6.18 5.61 -6.47
C LEU A 136 4.80 4.95 -6.56
N LEU A 137 4.79 3.69 -7.00
CA LEU A 137 3.64 2.80 -6.88
C LEU A 137 3.66 2.20 -5.47
N THR A 138 2.69 2.63 -4.63
CA THR A 138 2.58 2.19 -3.23
C THR A 138 1.91 0.83 -3.07
N SER A 139 1.41 0.26 -4.18
CA SER A 139 0.80 -1.05 -4.28
C SER A 139 1.76 -2.12 -4.80
N SER A 140 1.28 -3.36 -4.92
CA SER A 140 2.01 -4.47 -5.54
C SER A 140 2.31 -4.20 -7.02
N GLY A 141 3.37 -4.79 -7.53
CA GLY A 141 3.68 -4.75 -8.97
C GLY A 141 2.59 -5.43 -9.81
N TYR A 142 2.13 -6.59 -9.36
CA TYR A 142 1.06 -7.36 -10.00
C TYR A 142 -0.28 -6.61 -9.98
N GLY A 143 -0.68 -6.13 -8.80
CA GLY A 143 -1.92 -5.37 -8.64
C GLY A 143 -1.93 -4.09 -9.46
N SER A 144 -0.83 -3.33 -9.45
CA SER A 144 -0.67 -2.11 -10.24
C SER A 144 -0.74 -2.39 -11.74
N ALA A 145 -0.05 -3.43 -12.24
CA ALA A 145 -0.06 -3.79 -13.65
C ALA A 145 -1.47 -4.12 -14.14
N LEU A 146 -2.23 -4.92 -13.39
CA LEU A 146 -3.62 -5.26 -13.74
C LEU A 146 -4.55 -4.06 -13.62
N TYR A 147 -4.49 -3.34 -12.51
CA TYR A 147 -5.37 -2.19 -12.26
C TYR A 147 -5.26 -1.12 -13.35
N PHE A 148 -4.05 -0.69 -13.64
CA PHE A 148 -3.84 0.35 -14.67
C PHE A 148 -4.07 -0.17 -16.09
N SER A 149 -3.80 -1.45 -16.36
CA SER A 149 -4.10 -2.06 -17.67
C SER A 149 -5.60 -2.15 -17.93
N LEU A 150 -6.41 -2.48 -16.92
CA LEU A 150 -7.87 -2.47 -17.02
C LEU A 150 -8.38 -1.06 -17.32
N TRP A 151 -7.96 -0.06 -16.56
CA TRP A 151 -8.33 1.34 -16.79
C TRP A 151 -7.90 1.86 -18.17
N ASN A 152 -6.78 1.39 -18.69
CA ASN A 152 -6.33 1.73 -20.05
C ASN A 152 -7.18 1.05 -21.13
N SER A 153 -7.88 -0.03 -20.80
CA SER A 153 -8.66 -0.85 -21.71
C SER A 153 -10.17 -0.55 -21.70
N VAL A 154 -10.66 0.36 -20.85
CA VAL A 154 -12.10 0.70 -20.81
C VAL A 154 -12.58 1.35 -22.10
N PRO A 155 -13.84 1.14 -22.56
CA PRO A 155 -14.83 0.28 -21.93
C PRO A 155 -14.43 -1.20 -22.05
N LEU A 156 -14.65 -1.95 -20.95
CA LEU A 156 -14.32 -3.36 -20.91
C LEU A 156 -15.41 -4.16 -21.63
N VAL A 157 -15.01 -4.94 -22.62
CA VAL A 157 -15.90 -5.82 -23.36
C VAL A 157 -15.54 -7.27 -23.00
N PRO A 158 -16.49 -8.07 -22.50
CA PRO A 158 -16.27 -9.51 -22.28
C PRO A 158 -15.88 -10.20 -23.59
N ASN A 159 -15.13 -11.30 -23.49
CA ASN A 159 -14.71 -12.05 -24.68
C ASN A 159 -15.89 -12.72 -25.40
N ASP A 160 -16.88 -13.21 -24.63
CA ASP A 160 -18.16 -13.73 -25.11
C ASP A 160 -19.30 -13.17 -24.26
N GLU A 161 -20.53 -13.11 -24.79
CA GLU A 161 -21.69 -12.54 -24.07
C GLU A 161 -22.02 -13.28 -22.75
N ASP A 162 -21.67 -14.56 -22.66
CA ASP A 162 -21.85 -15.40 -21.46
C ASP A 162 -20.58 -15.51 -20.59
N ASP A 163 -19.47 -14.84 -20.96
CA ASP A 163 -18.20 -14.93 -20.24
C ASP A 163 -18.14 -13.86 -19.13
N GLU A 164 -18.08 -14.31 -17.89
CA GLU A 164 -17.85 -13.42 -16.73
C GLU A 164 -16.40 -12.97 -16.57
N CYS A 165 -15.52 -13.37 -17.48
CA CYS A 165 -14.09 -13.13 -17.42
C CYS A 165 -13.60 -12.20 -18.52
N PHE A 166 -12.65 -11.34 -18.16
CA PHE A 166 -11.94 -10.46 -19.08
C PHE A 166 -10.50 -10.93 -19.23
N ILE A 167 -10.02 -11.03 -20.46
CA ILE A 167 -8.60 -11.25 -20.77
C ILE A 167 -8.00 -9.95 -21.29
N LEU A 168 -6.98 -9.46 -20.62
CA LEU A 168 -6.30 -8.26 -21.04
C LEU A 168 -5.30 -8.55 -22.15
N ARG A 169 -5.31 -7.72 -23.20
CA ARG A 169 -4.34 -7.85 -24.32
C ARG A 169 -2.89 -7.81 -23.84
N SER A 170 -2.61 -7.02 -22.81
CA SER A 170 -1.26 -6.89 -22.24
C SER A 170 -0.85 -8.14 -21.46
N PHE A 171 -1.80 -8.93 -20.98
CA PHE A 171 -1.56 -10.08 -20.08
C PHE A 171 -2.51 -11.23 -20.45
N PRO A 172 -2.33 -11.90 -21.61
CA PRO A 172 -3.29 -12.88 -22.13
C PRO A 172 -3.44 -14.14 -21.26
N ASP A 173 -2.45 -14.41 -20.41
CA ASP A 173 -2.47 -15.56 -19.50
C ASP A 173 -3.19 -15.27 -18.18
N ILE A 174 -3.70 -14.04 -18.01
CA ILE A 174 -4.38 -13.62 -16.77
C ILE A 174 -5.83 -13.28 -17.07
N SER A 175 -6.73 -14.05 -16.46
CA SER A 175 -8.16 -13.81 -16.48
C SER A 175 -8.60 -13.00 -15.26
N VAL A 176 -9.40 -11.97 -15.47
CA VAL A 176 -10.02 -11.16 -14.42
C VAL A 176 -11.52 -11.40 -14.45
N HIS A 177 -12.09 -11.91 -13.37
CA HIS A 177 -13.53 -12.15 -13.29
C HIS A 177 -14.28 -10.83 -13.10
N ARG A 178 -15.50 -10.71 -13.63
CA ARG A 178 -16.32 -9.50 -13.52
C ARG A 178 -16.51 -9.00 -12.09
N SER A 179 -16.66 -9.91 -11.14
CA SER A 179 -16.78 -9.57 -9.72
C SER A 179 -15.50 -8.94 -9.11
N GLN A 180 -14.35 -9.04 -9.80
CA GLN A 180 -13.09 -8.39 -9.39
C GLN A 180 -12.95 -6.97 -9.96
N LEU A 181 -13.98 -6.44 -10.61
CA LEU A 181 -14.03 -5.03 -11.01
C LEU A 181 -14.72 -4.22 -9.92
N THR A 182 -14.17 -3.03 -9.64
CA THR A 182 -14.90 -2.06 -8.82
C THR A 182 -16.12 -1.56 -9.62
N ASP A 183 -17.16 -1.08 -8.92
CA ASP A 183 -18.36 -0.52 -9.55
C ASP A 183 -17.99 0.58 -10.57
N HIS A 184 -17.03 1.41 -10.23
CA HIS A 184 -16.56 2.49 -11.11
C HIS A 184 -15.88 1.96 -12.37
N LEU A 185 -15.07 0.90 -12.25
CA LEU A 185 -14.39 0.29 -13.38
C LEU A 185 -15.36 -0.49 -14.24
N ALA A 186 -16.32 -1.19 -13.65
CA ALA A 186 -17.37 -1.94 -14.37
C ALA A 186 -18.29 -1.01 -15.16
N ALA A 187 -18.53 0.21 -14.65
CA ALA A 187 -19.36 1.23 -15.30
C ALA A 187 -18.57 2.19 -16.21
N ALA A 188 -17.25 2.03 -16.30
CA ALA A 188 -16.38 2.98 -17.01
C ALA A 188 -16.59 2.92 -18.53
N ASP A 189 -16.87 4.08 -19.14
CA ASP A 189 -17.06 4.26 -20.57
C ASP A 189 -15.81 4.82 -21.30
N GLY A 190 -14.77 5.12 -20.57
CA GLY A 190 -13.54 5.72 -21.07
C GLY A 190 -13.56 7.25 -21.15
N CYS A 191 -14.71 7.89 -20.90
CA CYS A 191 -14.91 9.35 -20.91
C CYS A 191 -15.32 9.90 -19.55
N ASP A 192 -15.71 9.04 -18.62
CA ASP A 192 -16.07 9.40 -17.25
C ASP A 192 -14.89 9.99 -16.46
N ALA A 193 -15.18 10.57 -15.30
CA ALA A 193 -14.19 11.25 -14.47
C ALA A 193 -13.04 10.33 -14.00
N TRP A 194 -13.35 9.08 -13.62
CA TRP A 194 -12.35 8.11 -13.21
C TRP A 194 -11.45 7.70 -14.37
N SER A 195 -12.05 7.32 -15.51
CA SER A 195 -11.30 6.96 -16.73
C SER A 195 -10.36 8.08 -17.15
N THR A 196 -10.86 9.32 -17.18
CA THR A 196 -10.09 10.50 -17.56
C THR A 196 -8.95 10.74 -16.59
N PHE A 197 -9.20 10.67 -15.28
CA PHE A 197 -8.17 10.88 -14.26
C PHE A 197 -7.08 9.80 -14.33
N ILE A 198 -7.45 8.51 -14.28
CA ILE A 198 -6.48 7.41 -14.23
C ILE A 198 -5.65 7.34 -15.51
N ARG A 199 -6.27 7.53 -16.70
CA ARG A 199 -5.52 7.56 -17.96
C ARG A 199 -4.48 8.67 -18.01
N ARG A 200 -4.75 9.84 -17.42
CA ARG A 200 -3.75 10.90 -17.30
C ARG A 200 -2.55 10.47 -16.43
N GLN A 201 -2.80 9.75 -15.31
CA GLN A 201 -1.71 9.21 -14.50
C GLN A 201 -0.90 8.19 -15.30
N ILE A 202 -1.54 7.27 -16.04
CA ILE A 202 -0.85 6.28 -16.90
C ILE A 202 0.06 6.97 -17.94
N VAL A 203 -0.45 8.00 -18.61
CA VAL A 203 0.37 8.79 -19.56
C VAL A 203 1.55 9.46 -18.83
N ALA A 204 1.34 9.97 -17.63
CA ALA A 204 2.41 10.59 -16.86
C ALA A 204 3.49 9.57 -16.43
N PHE A 205 3.12 8.32 -16.13
CA PHE A 205 4.10 7.26 -15.82
C PHE A 205 5.08 7.04 -16.96
N SER A 206 4.61 6.99 -18.22
CA SER A 206 5.47 6.82 -19.39
C SER A 206 6.42 7.99 -19.65
N ARG A 207 6.21 9.12 -18.98
CA ARG A 207 7.01 10.35 -19.08
C ARG A 207 7.90 10.57 -17.87
N ALA A 208 7.77 9.76 -16.83
CA ALA A 208 8.66 9.80 -15.68
C ALA A 208 10.05 9.23 -16.04
N ASP A 209 11.08 9.66 -15.32
CA ASP A 209 12.45 9.17 -15.51
C ASP A 209 12.65 7.79 -14.88
N ALA A 210 11.82 7.43 -13.87
CA ALA A 210 11.77 6.10 -13.28
C ALA A 210 10.42 5.82 -12.60
N LEU A 211 10.12 4.53 -12.42
CA LEU A 211 9.11 4.06 -11.48
C LEU A 211 9.77 3.33 -10.32
N LEU A 212 9.34 3.67 -9.10
CA LEU A 212 9.63 2.94 -7.90
C LEU A 212 8.42 2.08 -7.55
N VAL A 213 8.64 0.85 -7.11
CA VAL A 213 7.56 -0.06 -6.74
C VAL A 213 7.79 -0.53 -5.30
N ASN A 214 6.73 -0.49 -4.48
CA ASN A 214 6.78 -0.95 -3.11
C ASN A 214 6.78 -2.48 -3.03
N THR A 215 7.81 -3.10 -3.59
CA THR A 215 8.01 -4.56 -3.57
C THR A 215 9.50 -4.89 -3.72
N ALA A 216 9.85 -6.17 -3.69
CA ALA A 216 11.19 -6.68 -3.96
C ALA A 216 11.18 -7.66 -5.14
N GLU A 217 12.32 -7.79 -5.83
CA GLU A 217 12.44 -8.66 -7.02
C GLU A 217 12.02 -10.11 -6.74
N LYS A 218 12.47 -10.66 -5.62
CA LYS A 218 12.15 -12.04 -5.23
C LYS A 218 10.75 -12.21 -4.64
N LEU A 219 10.12 -11.12 -4.19
CA LEU A 219 8.77 -11.17 -3.64
C LEU A 219 7.73 -11.22 -4.76
N GLU A 220 7.91 -10.45 -5.82
CA GLU A 220 6.96 -10.35 -6.93
C GLU A 220 7.63 -10.41 -8.32
N PRO A 221 8.34 -11.48 -8.67
CA PRO A 221 9.02 -11.56 -9.97
C PRO A 221 8.05 -11.45 -11.15
N LYS A 222 6.84 -12.05 -11.04
CA LYS A 222 5.79 -11.97 -12.07
C LYS A 222 5.25 -10.54 -12.20
N GLY A 223 4.88 -9.90 -11.09
CA GLY A 223 4.34 -8.53 -11.09
C GLY A 223 5.32 -7.51 -11.68
N LEU A 224 6.59 -7.61 -11.32
CA LEU A 224 7.65 -6.76 -11.88
C LEU A 224 7.89 -7.02 -13.37
N SER A 225 7.84 -8.28 -13.80
CA SER A 225 7.91 -8.64 -15.24
C SER A 225 6.75 -8.02 -16.01
N MET A 226 5.53 -8.07 -15.47
CA MET A 226 4.33 -7.45 -16.07
C MET A 226 4.49 -5.93 -16.20
N LEU A 227 4.96 -5.25 -15.15
CA LEU A 227 5.20 -3.80 -15.20
C LEU A 227 6.27 -3.44 -16.23
N ARG A 228 7.38 -4.18 -16.31
CA ARG A 228 8.45 -3.97 -17.29
C ARG A 228 7.96 -4.19 -18.73
N GLN A 229 7.11 -5.17 -18.94
CA GLN A 229 6.49 -5.40 -20.24
C GLN A 229 5.56 -4.27 -20.64
N TRP A 230 4.76 -3.78 -19.69
CA TRP A 230 3.76 -2.73 -19.95
C TRP A 230 4.37 -1.34 -20.11
N LEU A 231 5.38 -1.01 -19.30
CA LEU A 231 6.11 0.28 -19.27
C LEU A 231 7.56 0.13 -19.75
N HIS A 232 7.76 -0.55 -20.87
CA HIS A 232 9.07 -0.96 -21.39
C HIS A 232 10.09 0.17 -21.59
N ASN A 233 9.67 1.43 -21.64
CA ASN A 233 10.54 2.60 -21.82
C ASN A 233 10.93 3.31 -20.51
N VAL A 234 10.44 2.84 -19.35
CA VAL A 234 10.68 3.47 -18.05
C VAL A 234 11.42 2.49 -17.15
N PRO A 235 12.59 2.82 -16.62
CA PRO A 235 13.28 1.96 -15.66
C PRO A 235 12.45 1.77 -14.38
N ILE A 236 12.39 0.53 -13.89
CA ILE A 236 11.61 0.13 -12.72
C ILE A 236 12.53 -0.32 -11.60
N PHE A 237 12.38 0.30 -10.43
CA PHE A 237 13.14 0.02 -9.22
C PHE A 237 12.24 -0.55 -8.13
N PRO A 238 12.36 -1.84 -7.78
CA PRO A 238 11.63 -2.43 -6.66
C PRO A 238 12.30 -2.08 -5.33
N VAL A 239 11.99 -0.88 -4.80
CA VAL A 239 12.63 -0.30 -3.61
C VAL A 239 12.08 -0.83 -2.28
N GLY A 240 11.02 -1.64 -2.33
CA GLY A 240 10.36 -2.21 -1.15
C GLY A 240 11.00 -3.51 -0.65
N PRO A 241 10.35 -4.15 0.31
CA PRO A 241 9.10 -3.72 0.96
C PRO A 241 9.31 -2.51 1.89
N LEU A 242 8.51 -1.46 1.65
CA LEU A 242 8.56 -0.22 2.42
C LEU A 242 7.67 -0.34 3.67
N LEU A 243 8.12 -1.15 4.61
CA LEU A 243 7.41 -1.48 5.83
C LEU A 243 7.95 -0.72 7.03
N ARG A 244 7.06 -0.36 7.93
CA ARG A 244 7.46 0.09 9.27
C ARG A 244 8.18 -1.06 9.97
N ALA A 245 9.26 -0.76 10.68
CA ALA A 245 9.87 -1.75 11.55
C ALA A 245 8.86 -2.13 12.63
N ALA A 246 8.71 -3.44 12.89
CA ALA A 246 8.07 -3.88 14.13
C ALA A 246 8.85 -3.21 15.27
N ARG A 247 8.13 -2.67 16.25
CA ARG A 247 8.72 -1.90 17.36
C ARG A 247 9.59 -2.75 18.32
N SER A 248 10.23 -3.80 17.84
CA SER A 248 11.24 -4.57 18.62
C SER A 248 12.45 -3.75 19.06
N ALA A 249 12.58 -2.50 18.58
CA ALA A 249 13.61 -1.56 18.99
C ALA A 249 13.13 -0.47 19.98
N LEU A 250 11.88 -0.54 20.48
CA LEU A 250 11.46 0.38 21.53
C LEU A 250 11.89 -0.11 22.90
N PRO A 251 12.30 0.81 23.79
CA PRO A 251 12.64 0.45 25.15
C PRO A 251 11.45 -0.26 25.82
N GLU A 252 11.74 -1.31 26.58
CA GLU A 252 10.79 -2.19 27.30
C GLU A 252 9.64 -1.47 28.04
N LYS A 253 9.78 -0.17 28.30
CA LYS A 253 8.77 0.65 28.97
C LYS A 253 7.55 1.04 28.12
N ALA A 254 7.60 0.88 26.79
CA ALA A 254 6.48 1.22 25.88
C ALA A 254 5.60 0.02 25.51
N THR A 255 6.02 -1.20 25.79
CA THR A 255 5.33 -2.44 25.40
C THR A 255 4.27 -2.92 26.39
N THR A 256 4.15 -2.30 27.57
CA THR A 256 3.33 -2.86 28.66
C THR A 256 1.89 -2.36 28.74
N THR A 257 1.35 -1.62 27.77
CA THR A 257 0.06 -0.94 27.95
C THR A 257 -1.02 -1.20 26.91
N SER A 258 -0.80 -2.03 25.89
CA SER A 258 -1.89 -2.36 24.97
C SER A 258 -2.76 -3.50 25.53
N PRO A 259 -4.04 -3.24 25.86
CA PRO A 259 -4.95 -4.29 26.31
C PRO A 259 -5.04 -5.45 25.31
N ILE A 260 -4.90 -5.17 24.00
CA ILE A 260 -4.90 -6.16 22.92
C ILE A 260 -3.73 -7.13 23.07
N LEU A 261 -2.50 -6.60 23.21
CA LEU A 261 -1.31 -7.45 23.34
C LEU A 261 -1.32 -8.24 24.66
N ALA A 262 -1.85 -7.64 25.73
CA ALA A 262 -2.03 -8.34 27.00
C ALA A 262 -3.07 -9.47 26.90
N TRP A 263 -4.11 -9.31 26.07
CA TRP A 263 -5.09 -10.38 25.79
C TRP A 263 -4.47 -11.47 24.91
N LEU A 264 -3.75 -11.10 23.85
CA LEU A 264 -3.04 -12.04 22.98
C LEU A 264 -2.03 -12.89 23.75
N GLY A 265 -1.29 -12.31 24.69
CA GLY A 265 -0.32 -13.01 25.53
C GLY A 265 -0.91 -14.14 26.40
N LYS A 266 -2.23 -14.21 26.53
CA LYS A 266 -2.94 -15.29 27.23
C LYS A 266 -3.42 -16.39 26.29
N GLN A 267 -3.20 -16.24 24.98
CA GLN A 267 -3.71 -17.17 23.98
C GLN A 267 -2.62 -18.14 23.52
N PRO A 268 -3.00 -19.38 23.13
CA PRO A 268 -2.07 -20.32 22.54
C PRO A 268 -1.43 -19.78 21.24
N PRO A 269 -0.20 -20.21 20.89
CA PRO A 269 0.40 -19.85 19.62
C PRO A 269 -0.47 -20.22 18.41
N GLY A 270 -0.53 -19.33 17.42
CA GLY A 270 -1.23 -19.54 16.16
C GLY A 270 -2.75 -19.81 16.28
N SER A 271 -3.40 -19.35 17.36
CA SER A 271 -4.80 -19.68 17.66
C SER A 271 -5.78 -18.53 17.43
N VAL A 272 -5.31 -17.34 17.11
CA VAL A 272 -6.12 -16.13 17.00
C VAL A 272 -6.17 -15.65 15.56
N LEU A 273 -7.40 -15.35 15.09
CA LEU A 273 -7.64 -14.62 13.86
C LEU A 273 -7.57 -13.11 14.16
N TYR A 274 -6.70 -12.39 13.47
CA TYR A 274 -6.77 -10.95 13.41
C TYR A 274 -7.71 -10.52 12.28
N VAL A 275 -8.55 -9.50 12.49
CA VAL A 275 -9.52 -9.00 11.49
C VAL A 275 -9.39 -7.50 11.37
N SER A 276 -9.07 -7.00 10.17
CA SER A 276 -9.00 -5.56 9.88
C SER A 276 -9.19 -5.27 8.39
N PHE A 277 -10.05 -4.29 8.09
CA PHE A 277 -10.34 -3.83 6.72
C PHE A 277 -9.58 -2.55 6.33
N GLY A 278 -8.52 -2.20 7.07
CA GLY A 278 -7.71 -1.00 6.83
C GLY A 278 -8.37 0.27 7.34
N SER A 279 -7.94 1.43 6.83
CA SER A 279 -8.33 2.76 7.35
C SER A 279 -9.29 3.53 6.47
N LEU A 280 -9.56 3.07 5.24
CA LEU A 280 -10.31 3.86 4.24
C LEU A 280 -11.69 3.29 3.92
N TYR A 281 -11.84 1.97 3.96
CA TYR A 281 -13.08 1.28 3.61
C TYR A 281 -13.59 0.43 4.77
N THR A 282 -14.90 0.25 4.81
CA THR A 282 -15.56 -0.62 5.78
C THR A 282 -16.57 -1.50 5.05
N ILE A 283 -16.85 -2.66 5.61
CA ILE A 283 -17.90 -3.56 5.13
C ILE A 283 -19.29 -3.00 5.52
N SER A 284 -20.34 -3.38 4.78
CA SER A 284 -21.71 -2.99 5.09
C SER A 284 -22.19 -3.60 6.42
N ALA A 285 -23.24 -3.04 7.01
CA ALA A 285 -23.84 -3.56 8.24
C ALA A 285 -24.31 -5.02 8.10
N SER A 286 -24.84 -5.40 6.93
CA SER A 286 -25.25 -6.80 6.67
C SER A 286 -24.04 -7.73 6.59
N GLN A 287 -22.96 -7.31 5.94
CA GLN A 287 -21.70 -8.07 5.87
C GLN A 287 -21.06 -8.20 7.26
N ALA A 288 -21.10 -7.13 8.06
CA ALA A 288 -20.60 -7.16 9.44
C ALA A 288 -21.40 -8.12 10.34
N THR A 289 -22.70 -8.18 10.15
CA THR A 289 -23.57 -9.15 10.84
C THR A 289 -23.18 -10.59 10.45
N GLU A 290 -23.02 -10.90 9.17
CA GLU A 290 -22.64 -12.24 8.73
C GLU A 290 -21.21 -12.61 9.20
N LEU A 291 -20.28 -11.67 9.17
CA LEU A 291 -18.93 -11.86 9.72
C LEU A 291 -18.98 -12.18 11.22
N ALA A 292 -19.71 -11.39 12.01
CA ALA A 292 -19.84 -11.61 13.45
C ALA A 292 -20.42 -13.00 13.76
N MET A 293 -21.50 -13.37 13.08
CA MET A 293 -22.15 -14.67 13.27
C MET A 293 -21.24 -15.83 12.81
N GLY A 294 -20.46 -15.66 11.76
CA GLY A 294 -19.48 -16.63 11.30
C GLY A 294 -18.34 -16.83 12.30
N LEU A 295 -17.83 -15.73 12.88
CA LEU A 295 -16.81 -15.76 13.94
C LEU A 295 -17.34 -16.42 15.22
N GLU A 296 -18.59 -16.17 15.58
CA GLU A 296 -19.24 -16.85 16.70
C GLU A 296 -19.42 -18.34 16.42
N LYS A 297 -19.81 -18.72 15.20
CA LYS A 297 -20.04 -20.09 14.76
C LYS A 297 -18.77 -20.93 14.70
N CYS A 298 -17.67 -20.41 14.15
CA CYS A 298 -16.44 -21.18 13.95
C CYS A 298 -15.73 -21.58 15.24
N GLY A 299 -16.03 -20.94 16.36
CA GLY A 299 -15.43 -21.28 17.66
C GLY A 299 -14.00 -20.81 17.89
N HIS A 300 -13.31 -20.30 16.88
CA HIS A 300 -11.96 -19.79 17.00
C HIS A 300 -11.91 -18.44 17.73
N LYS A 301 -10.73 -18.09 18.22
CA LYS A 301 -10.48 -16.81 18.89
C LYS A 301 -10.18 -15.73 17.86
N PHE A 302 -10.57 -14.49 18.14
CA PHE A 302 -10.32 -13.39 17.22
C PHE A 302 -10.06 -12.05 17.93
N VAL A 303 -9.36 -11.17 17.24
CA VAL A 303 -9.28 -9.73 17.51
C VAL A 303 -9.80 -9.01 16.27
N TRP A 304 -10.89 -8.30 16.39
CA TRP A 304 -11.50 -7.55 15.30
C TRP A 304 -11.38 -6.05 15.54
N VAL A 305 -10.62 -5.37 14.69
CA VAL A 305 -10.48 -3.91 14.70
C VAL A 305 -11.53 -3.31 13.79
N VAL A 306 -12.43 -2.57 14.41
CA VAL A 306 -13.51 -1.85 13.74
C VAL A 306 -13.12 -0.38 13.65
N GLN A 307 -12.94 0.10 12.43
CA GLN A 307 -12.79 1.54 12.22
C GLN A 307 -14.18 2.18 12.24
N PRO A 308 -14.38 3.30 12.96
CA PRO A 308 -15.55 4.13 12.73
C PRO A 308 -15.47 4.60 11.27
N ALA A 309 -16.49 4.29 10.48
CA ALA A 309 -16.55 4.82 9.13
C ALA A 309 -16.72 6.34 9.25
N THR A 310 -15.70 7.07 8.87
CA THR A 310 -15.78 8.51 8.64
C THR A 310 -15.93 8.72 7.14
N ASP A 311 -16.93 9.47 6.73
CA ASP A 311 -17.01 9.93 5.36
C ASP A 311 -15.84 10.88 5.03
N VAL A 312 -15.69 11.24 3.76
CA VAL A 312 -14.63 12.17 3.30
C VAL A 312 -14.73 13.56 3.96
N ASN A 313 -15.81 13.88 4.66
CA ASN A 313 -16.06 15.11 5.38
C ASN A 313 -15.85 14.98 6.90
N GLY A 314 -15.46 13.80 7.40
CA GLY A 314 -15.24 13.54 8.83
C GLY A 314 -16.52 13.30 9.64
N SER A 315 -17.67 13.09 8.98
CA SER A 315 -18.92 12.72 9.67
C SER A 315 -18.87 11.27 10.10
N GLU A 316 -19.28 10.99 11.34
CA GLU A 316 -19.36 9.62 11.85
C GLU A 316 -20.45 8.84 11.10
N SER A 317 -20.07 7.70 10.54
CA SER A 317 -21.03 6.75 9.96
C SER A 317 -21.80 6.00 11.06
N PRO A 318 -22.98 5.46 10.73
CA PRO A 318 -23.75 4.67 11.67
C PRO A 318 -22.92 3.49 12.23
N PRO A 319 -23.20 3.06 13.46
CA PRO A 319 -22.45 1.96 14.08
C PRO A 319 -22.48 0.72 13.19
N LEU A 320 -21.34 0.05 13.09
CA LEU A 320 -21.20 -1.21 12.37
C LEU A 320 -22.25 -2.18 12.92
N GLY A 321 -23.25 -2.56 12.14
CA GLY A 321 -24.40 -3.35 12.56
C GLY A 321 -24.06 -4.73 13.13
N LEU A 322 -23.36 -4.74 14.27
CA LEU A 322 -23.08 -5.97 15.00
C LEU A 322 -24.36 -6.51 15.63
N PRO A 323 -24.54 -7.84 15.70
CA PRO A 323 -25.66 -8.44 16.39
C PRO A 323 -25.73 -8.02 17.87
N ASP A 324 -26.93 -7.82 18.40
CA ASP A 324 -27.15 -7.42 19.79
C ASP A 324 -26.41 -8.35 20.77
N GLY A 325 -25.63 -7.75 21.68
CA GLY A 325 -24.88 -8.47 22.70
C GLY A 325 -23.72 -9.34 22.17
N PHE A 326 -23.34 -9.21 20.89
CA PHE A 326 -22.24 -10.01 20.31
C PHE A 326 -20.91 -9.76 21.02
N THR A 327 -20.55 -8.50 21.22
CA THR A 327 -19.27 -8.14 21.87
C THR A 327 -19.20 -8.69 23.28
N GLU A 328 -20.25 -8.50 24.07
CA GLU A 328 -20.33 -8.95 25.46
C GLU A 328 -20.28 -10.48 25.55
N ARG A 329 -20.93 -11.20 24.63
CA ARG A 329 -20.87 -12.68 24.60
C ARG A 329 -19.46 -13.17 24.28
N MET A 330 -18.78 -12.55 23.30
CA MET A 330 -17.44 -12.98 22.90
C MET A 330 -16.38 -12.66 23.97
N GLU A 331 -16.50 -11.52 24.62
CA GLU A 331 -15.63 -11.14 25.75
C GLU A 331 -15.86 -12.05 26.95
N ALA A 332 -17.10 -12.27 27.35
CA ALA A 332 -17.45 -13.17 28.48
C ALA A 332 -16.98 -14.61 28.23
N ALA A 333 -17.01 -15.08 27.00
CA ALA A 333 -16.50 -16.40 26.61
C ALA A 333 -14.95 -16.43 26.49
N GLY A 334 -14.25 -15.28 26.59
CA GLY A 334 -12.80 -15.18 26.37
C GLY A 334 -12.38 -15.49 24.93
N ARG A 335 -13.29 -15.40 23.96
CA ARG A 335 -13.09 -15.80 22.56
C ARG A 335 -12.84 -14.66 21.61
N GLY A 336 -13.33 -13.47 21.88
CA GLY A 336 -13.25 -12.35 20.97
C GLY A 336 -12.95 -11.04 21.67
N LEU A 337 -12.18 -10.20 20.98
CA LEU A 337 -11.94 -8.81 21.34
C LEU A 337 -12.33 -7.94 20.17
N VAL A 338 -13.36 -7.11 20.33
CA VAL A 338 -13.76 -6.11 19.34
C VAL A 338 -13.19 -4.77 19.77
N VAL A 339 -12.32 -4.21 18.94
CA VAL A 339 -11.58 -2.98 19.23
C VAL A 339 -12.08 -1.86 18.32
N GLN A 340 -12.61 -0.82 18.90
CA GLN A 340 -12.96 0.40 18.17
C GLN A 340 -11.73 1.31 18.04
N CYS A 341 -11.61 1.98 16.92
CA CYS A 341 -10.50 2.88 16.60
C CYS A 341 -9.20 2.16 16.16
N TRP A 342 -8.06 2.76 16.50
CA TRP A 342 -6.74 2.31 16.04
C TRP A 342 -6.18 1.15 16.89
N ALA A 343 -5.50 0.21 16.20
CA ALA A 343 -4.77 -0.88 16.85
C ALA A 343 -3.33 -1.00 16.29
N PRO A 344 -2.37 -1.49 17.09
CA PRO A 344 -0.98 -1.70 16.66
C PRO A 344 -0.88 -2.94 15.77
N GLN A 345 -1.26 -2.82 14.48
CA GLN A 345 -1.39 -3.94 13.54
C GLN A 345 -0.11 -4.77 13.41
N VAL A 346 1.05 -4.13 13.27
CA VAL A 346 2.32 -4.84 13.10
C VAL A 346 2.65 -5.66 14.34
N GLU A 347 2.44 -5.11 15.53
CA GLU A 347 2.67 -5.81 16.79
C GLU A 347 1.67 -6.96 17.02
N ILE A 348 0.42 -6.80 16.54
CA ILE A 348 -0.58 -7.88 16.59
C ILE A 348 -0.19 -9.00 15.62
N LEU A 349 0.22 -8.68 14.40
CA LEU A 349 0.66 -9.65 13.41
C LEU A 349 1.94 -10.39 13.85
N ALA A 350 2.88 -9.69 14.46
CA ALA A 350 4.12 -10.28 14.99
C ALA A 350 3.92 -11.10 16.28
N HIS A 351 2.73 -11.05 16.90
CA HIS A 351 2.47 -11.79 18.14
C HIS A 351 2.29 -13.28 17.87
N SER A 352 2.97 -14.13 18.64
CA SER A 352 2.97 -15.59 18.46
C SER A 352 1.57 -16.23 18.49
N ALA A 353 0.59 -15.59 19.14
CA ALA A 353 -0.79 -16.08 19.18
C ALA A 353 -1.55 -15.84 17.86
N THR A 354 -1.10 -14.92 17.01
CA THR A 354 -1.77 -14.62 15.73
C THR A 354 -1.48 -15.73 14.73
N GLY A 355 -2.54 -16.42 14.30
CA GLY A 355 -2.44 -17.56 13.39
C GLY A 355 -2.87 -17.25 11.96
N ALA A 356 -3.74 -16.25 11.77
CA ALA A 356 -4.19 -15.80 10.45
C ALA A 356 -4.70 -14.36 10.51
N PHE A 357 -4.77 -13.71 9.33
CA PHE A 357 -5.25 -12.35 9.18
C PHE A 357 -6.37 -12.27 8.13
N LEU A 358 -7.59 -11.93 8.57
CA LEU A 358 -8.67 -11.56 7.66
C LEU A 358 -8.51 -10.10 7.26
N THR A 359 -8.26 -9.87 5.99
CA THR A 359 -7.81 -8.56 5.48
C THR A 359 -8.50 -8.17 4.18
N HIS A 360 -8.62 -6.86 3.95
CA HIS A 360 -9.05 -6.29 2.66
C HIS A 360 -8.00 -6.42 1.53
N CYS A 361 -6.86 -7.05 1.78
CA CYS A 361 -5.77 -7.22 0.81
C CYS A 361 -5.13 -5.91 0.29
N GLY A 362 -5.25 -4.79 1.03
CA GLY A 362 -4.44 -3.60 0.76
C GLY A 362 -2.95 -3.92 0.94
N TRP A 363 -2.11 -3.47 -0.01
CA TRP A 363 -0.74 -3.97 -0.14
C TRP A 363 0.14 -3.78 1.11
N ASN A 364 0.00 -2.65 1.82
CA ASN A 364 0.74 -2.46 3.07
C ASN A 364 0.38 -3.53 4.11
N SER A 365 -0.92 -3.78 4.30
CA SER A 365 -1.39 -4.81 5.25
C SER A 365 -0.97 -6.22 4.83
N ALA A 366 -0.99 -6.50 3.53
CA ALA A 366 -0.52 -7.78 2.99
C ALA A 366 0.99 -7.97 3.25
N GLN A 367 1.80 -6.96 2.96
CA GLN A 367 3.24 -7.01 3.25
C GLN A 367 3.55 -7.12 4.75
N GLU A 368 2.81 -6.42 5.62
CA GLU A 368 2.95 -6.53 7.07
C GLU A 368 2.64 -7.95 7.56
N SER A 369 1.61 -8.59 6.99
CA SER A 369 1.26 -9.98 7.28
C SER A 369 2.34 -10.95 6.82
N LEU A 370 2.82 -10.80 5.57
CA LEU A 370 3.89 -11.62 5.00
C LEU A 370 5.21 -11.47 5.77
N ALA A 371 5.53 -10.25 6.22
CA ALA A 371 6.72 -9.98 7.01
C ALA A 371 6.69 -10.61 8.42
N CYS A 372 5.53 -11.10 8.85
CA CYS A 372 5.34 -11.82 10.11
C CYS A 372 5.02 -13.31 9.89
N GLY A 373 5.13 -13.82 8.66
CA GLY A 373 4.82 -15.21 8.33
C GLY A 373 3.35 -15.59 8.56
N VAL A 374 2.42 -14.61 8.56
CA VAL A 374 1.00 -14.83 8.87
C VAL A 374 0.19 -15.04 7.60
N PRO A 375 -0.46 -16.21 7.41
CA PRO A 375 -1.35 -16.47 6.30
C PRO A 375 -2.64 -15.62 6.38
N MET A 376 -3.30 -15.42 5.24
CA MET A 376 -4.40 -14.48 5.12
C MET A 376 -5.73 -15.13 4.69
N VAL A 377 -6.82 -14.48 5.07
CA VAL A 377 -8.16 -14.64 4.49
C VAL A 377 -8.50 -13.32 3.77
N GLY A 378 -8.68 -13.38 2.46
CA GLY A 378 -8.84 -12.21 1.62
C GLY A 378 -10.31 -11.82 1.45
N TRP A 379 -10.61 -10.55 1.74
CA TRP A 379 -11.89 -9.92 1.48
C TRP A 379 -11.65 -8.52 0.88
N PRO A 380 -11.27 -8.44 -0.41
CA PRO A 380 -10.99 -7.16 -1.07
C PRO A 380 -12.25 -6.31 -1.19
N LEU A 381 -12.11 -5.00 -1.00
CA LEU A 381 -13.21 -4.03 -0.98
C LEU A 381 -13.16 -3.04 -2.14
N SER A 382 -11.97 -2.65 -2.60
CA SER A 382 -11.84 -1.58 -3.60
C SER A 382 -10.47 -1.57 -4.29
N ALA A 383 -10.36 -0.78 -5.34
CA ALA A 383 -9.14 -0.46 -6.08
C ALA A 383 -8.39 -1.73 -6.56
N GLU A 384 -7.08 -1.76 -6.38
CA GLU A 384 -6.21 -2.88 -6.76
C GLU A 384 -6.24 -4.05 -5.76
N GLN A 385 -7.00 -3.94 -4.67
CA GLN A 385 -7.09 -4.98 -3.63
C GLN A 385 -7.56 -6.33 -4.19
N PHE A 386 -8.43 -6.32 -5.21
CA PHE A 386 -8.89 -7.54 -5.90
C PHE A 386 -7.75 -8.29 -6.56
N TYR A 387 -6.81 -7.57 -7.13
CA TYR A 387 -5.65 -8.14 -7.84
C TYR A 387 -4.53 -8.49 -6.87
N ASN A 388 -4.42 -7.77 -5.75
CA ASN A 388 -3.56 -8.19 -4.64
C ASN A 388 -4.06 -9.51 -4.04
N ALA A 389 -5.38 -9.65 -3.82
CA ALA A 389 -5.97 -10.92 -3.35
C ALA A 389 -5.68 -12.07 -4.32
N LYS A 390 -5.81 -11.83 -5.64
CA LYS A 390 -5.48 -12.79 -6.68
C LYS A 390 -4.00 -13.19 -6.63
N LEU A 391 -3.09 -12.23 -6.51
CA LEU A 391 -1.65 -12.49 -6.32
C LEU A 391 -1.38 -13.37 -5.09
N LEU A 392 -1.95 -12.99 -3.94
CA LEU A 392 -1.75 -13.68 -2.67
C LEU A 392 -2.31 -15.11 -2.67
N ALA A 393 -3.45 -15.33 -3.34
CA ALA A 393 -4.10 -16.63 -3.37
C ALA A 393 -3.53 -17.54 -4.47
N GLU A 394 -3.43 -17.04 -5.71
CA GLU A 394 -3.12 -17.87 -6.88
C GLU A 394 -1.61 -18.00 -7.15
N GLU A 395 -0.83 -16.93 -6.94
CA GLU A 395 0.60 -16.93 -7.26
C GLU A 395 1.47 -17.27 -6.04
N MET A 396 1.14 -16.68 -4.87
CA MET A 396 1.93 -16.89 -3.65
C MET A 396 1.43 -18.06 -2.78
N GLY A 397 0.13 -18.39 -2.85
CA GLY A 397 -0.47 -19.48 -2.08
C GLY A 397 -0.52 -19.21 -0.57
N VAL A 398 -0.64 -17.95 -0.16
CA VAL A 398 -0.64 -17.49 1.23
C VAL A 398 -2.00 -16.92 1.67
N CYS A 399 -3.01 -16.99 0.81
CA CYS A 399 -4.33 -16.43 1.05
C CYS A 399 -5.45 -17.40 0.64
N VAL A 400 -6.51 -17.48 1.45
CA VAL A 400 -7.80 -18.06 1.07
C VAL A 400 -8.73 -16.92 0.72
N GLU A 401 -9.29 -16.94 -0.48
CA GLU A 401 -10.27 -15.94 -0.92
C GLU A 401 -11.62 -16.24 -0.26
N LEU A 402 -12.10 -15.34 0.62
CA LEU A 402 -13.43 -15.41 1.23
C LEU A 402 -14.47 -14.69 0.37
N ALA A 403 -14.09 -13.58 -0.22
CA ALA A 403 -14.98 -12.80 -1.08
C ALA A 403 -14.27 -12.45 -2.39
N ARG A 404 -15.00 -12.59 -3.48
CA ARG A 404 -14.55 -12.15 -4.81
C ARG A 404 -15.39 -10.93 -5.24
N GLY A 405 -14.96 -9.74 -4.83
CA GLY A 405 -15.63 -8.49 -5.14
C GLY A 405 -16.33 -7.84 -3.93
N ALA A 406 -16.47 -6.51 -4.00
CA ALA A 406 -17.05 -5.73 -2.91
C ALA A 406 -18.55 -6.03 -2.66
N ALA A 407 -19.27 -6.39 -3.73
CA ALA A 407 -20.69 -6.74 -3.68
C ALA A 407 -20.95 -8.22 -3.35
N ALA A 408 -19.90 -9.02 -3.06
CA ALA A 408 -20.06 -10.42 -2.75
C ALA A 408 -20.95 -10.60 -1.51
N ALA A 409 -21.97 -11.43 -1.65
CA ALA A 409 -22.83 -11.84 -0.53
C ALA A 409 -22.07 -12.90 0.29
N VAL A 410 -21.28 -12.45 1.25
CA VAL A 410 -20.57 -13.34 2.18
C VAL A 410 -21.53 -13.81 3.25
N THR A 411 -21.62 -15.12 3.45
CA THR A 411 -22.46 -15.75 4.47
C THR A 411 -21.65 -16.16 5.70
N ARG A 412 -22.30 -16.26 6.84
CA ARG A 412 -21.69 -16.76 8.10
C ARG A 412 -21.05 -18.14 7.96
N ASP A 413 -21.61 -18.97 7.06
CA ASP A 413 -21.11 -20.32 6.83
C ASP A 413 -19.78 -20.30 6.07
N GLU A 414 -19.68 -19.46 5.03
CA GLU A 414 -18.43 -19.23 4.28
C GLU A 414 -17.34 -18.61 5.16
N VAL A 415 -17.72 -17.66 6.04
CA VAL A 415 -16.79 -17.09 7.04
C VAL A 415 -16.25 -18.19 7.94
N ALA A 416 -17.16 -19.00 8.54
CA ALA A 416 -16.76 -20.07 9.45
C ALA A 416 -15.85 -21.10 8.75
N GLU A 417 -16.17 -21.49 7.52
CA GLU A 417 -15.37 -22.43 6.73
C GLU A 417 -14.00 -21.84 6.39
N ALA A 418 -13.91 -20.59 5.95
CA ALA A 418 -12.65 -19.94 5.62
C ALA A 418 -11.73 -19.85 6.84
N VAL A 419 -12.29 -19.47 8.01
CA VAL A 419 -11.53 -19.39 9.26
C VAL A 419 -11.06 -20.78 9.71
N GLU A 420 -11.89 -21.81 9.62
CA GLU A 420 -11.54 -23.19 9.92
C GLU A 420 -10.38 -23.69 9.02
N ARG A 421 -10.42 -23.37 7.72
CA ARG A 421 -9.36 -23.75 6.77
C ARG A 421 -8.00 -23.19 7.14
N VAL A 422 -7.93 -21.99 7.71
CA VAL A 422 -6.66 -21.30 8.00
C VAL A 422 -6.19 -21.45 9.44
N LEU A 423 -7.07 -21.80 10.39
CA LEU A 423 -6.71 -21.91 11.81
C LEU A 423 -6.73 -23.35 12.35
N SER A 424 -7.48 -24.28 11.74
CA SER A 424 -7.56 -25.65 12.24
C SER A 424 -6.23 -26.38 12.10
N GLU A 425 -5.74 -26.99 13.19
CA GLU A 425 -4.49 -27.74 13.20
C GLU A 425 -4.53 -28.97 12.30
N THR A 426 -5.71 -29.50 12.02
CA THR A 426 -5.90 -30.63 11.12
C THR A 426 -5.99 -30.25 9.65
N SER A 427 -6.03 -28.95 9.33
CA SER A 427 -6.18 -28.45 7.97
C SER A 427 -4.86 -28.55 7.19
N GLY A 428 -4.86 -29.33 6.13
CA GLY A 428 -3.76 -29.37 5.17
C GLY A 428 -3.52 -28.01 4.49
N VAL A 429 -4.56 -27.20 4.35
CA VAL A 429 -4.49 -25.83 3.80
C VAL A 429 -3.68 -24.93 4.74
N ARG A 430 -3.97 -24.96 6.06
CA ARG A 430 -3.19 -24.21 7.06
C ARG A 430 -1.70 -24.54 6.96
N ALA A 431 -1.36 -25.82 6.97
CA ALA A 431 0.03 -26.26 6.94
C ALA A 431 0.76 -25.80 5.66
N ALA A 432 0.08 -25.84 4.50
CA ALA A 432 0.63 -25.38 3.23
C ALA A 432 0.83 -23.87 3.21
N MET A 433 -0.16 -23.11 3.64
CA MET A 433 -0.12 -21.64 3.67
C MET A 433 0.91 -21.12 4.68
N SER A 434 0.99 -21.71 5.88
CA SER A 434 1.98 -21.30 6.90
C SER A 434 3.41 -21.49 6.41
N ARG A 435 3.69 -22.59 5.68
CA ARG A 435 4.99 -22.81 5.07
C ARG A 435 5.31 -21.76 4.01
N LYS A 436 4.32 -21.44 3.13
CA LYS A 436 4.48 -20.41 2.11
C LYS A 436 4.64 -19.01 2.72
N ALA A 437 3.90 -18.71 3.78
CA ALA A 437 4.02 -17.42 4.49
C ALA A 437 5.41 -17.27 5.13
N ALA A 438 5.96 -18.35 5.71
CA ALA A 438 7.33 -18.36 6.25
C ALA A 438 8.39 -18.17 5.13
N GLU A 439 8.22 -18.80 3.95
CA GLU A 439 9.08 -18.54 2.80
C GLU A 439 9.05 -17.06 2.38
N MET A 440 7.87 -16.41 2.41
CA MET A 440 7.74 -14.97 2.08
C MET A 440 8.32 -14.07 3.17
N GLU A 441 8.21 -14.45 4.45
CA GLU A 441 8.86 -13.75 5.56
C GLU A 441 10.38 -13.70 5.36
N GLU A 442 11.02 -14.83 5.03
CA GLU A 442 12.46 -14.89 4.75
C GLU A 442 12.85 -13.99 3.56
N VAL A 443 12.07 -13.99 2.49
CA VAL A 443 12.28 -13.12 1.31
C VAL A 443 12.19 -11.64 1.68
N ILE A 444 11.20 -11.27 2.48
CA ILE A 444 10.99 -9.89 2.94
C ILE A 444 12.12 -9.47 3.88
N ASP A 445 12.52 -10.34 4.81
CA ASP A 445 13.59 -10.06 5.75
C ASP A 445 14.93 -9.84 5.01
N ALA A 446 15.25 -10.70 4.07
CA ALA A 446 16.43 -10.56 3.22
C ALA A 446 16.41 -9.26 2.39
N ALA A 447 15.25 -8.87 1.86
CA ALA A 447 15.12 -7.62 1.11
C ALA A 447 15.30 -6.38 2.00
N ARG A 448 14.80 -6.40 3.23
CA ARG A 448 14.83 -5.26 4.16
C ARG A 448 16.17 -5.08 4.87
N HIS A 449 16.78 -6.16 5.29
CA HIS A 449 17.95 -6.18 6.16
C HIS A 449 19.24 -6.56 5.42
N GLY A 450 19.15 -7.07 4.20
CA GLY A 450 20.31 -7.33 3.36
C GLY A 450 21.05 -6.04 2.98
N ASP A 451 22.34 -6.17 2.72
CA ASP A 451 23.23 -5.11 2.25
C ASP A 451 23.59 -5.22 0.75
N GLY A 452 23.14 -6.31 0.11
CA GLY A 452 23.37 -6.60 -1.31
C GLY A 452 22.60 -5.67 -2.26
N GLU A 453 22.94 -5.77 -3.54
CA GLU A 453 22.33 -4.92 -4.60
C GLU A 453 20.82 -5.13 -4.77
N GLU A 454 20.30 -6.30 -4.43
CA GLU A 454 18.86 -6.63 -4.50
C GLU A 454 18.08 -6.22 -3.25
N SER A 455 18.76 -5.78 -2.19
CA SER A 455 18.08 -5.27 -0.99
C SER A 455 17.41 -3.93 -1.26
N SER A 456 16.40 -3.57 -0.46
CA SER A 456 15.74 -2.25 -0.53
C SER A 456 16.76 -1.10 -0.47
N LEU A 457 17.79 -1.24 0.35
CA LEU A 457 18.88 -0.27 0.45
C LEU A 457 19.74 -0.22 -0.83
N GLY A 458 20.13 -1.39 -1.38
CA GLY A 458 20.92 -1.48 -2.60
C GLY A 458 20.17 -0.95 -3.82
N VAL A 459 18.88 -1.31 -3.96
CA VAL A 459 18.03 -0.80 -5.04
C VAL A 459 17.82 0.70 -4.94
N THR A 460 17.58 1.22 -3.71
CA THR A 460 17.43 2.68 -3.49
C THR A 460 18.72 3.42 -3.85
N ARG A 461 19.89 2.88 -3.54
CA ARG A 461 21.19 3.45 -3.93
C ARG A 461 21.32 3.52 -5.45
N ARG A 462 21.05 2.41 -6.17
CA ARG A 462 21.08 2.37 -7.63
C ARG A 462 20.10 3.35 -8.27
N PHE A 463 18.91 3.50 -7.70
CA PHE A 463 17.93 4.49 -8.12
C PHE A 463 18.52 5.92 -8.02
N LEU A 464 19.05 6.29 -6.86
CA LEU A 464 19.63 7.62 -6.64
C LEU A 464 20.84 7.89 -7.56
N ASP A 465 21.68 6.87 -7.80
CA ASP A 465 22.81 6.98 -8.75
C ASP A 465 22.31 7.19 -10.19
N ALA A 466 21.26 6.49 -10.61
CA ALA A 466 20.65 6.66 -11.93
C ALA A 466 20.06 8.08 -12.11
N MET A 467 19.37 8.60 -11.12
CA MET A 467 18.79 9.95 -11.17
C MET A 467 19.88 11.03 -11.24
N ALA A 468 20.96 10.91 -10.46
CA ALA A 468 22.09 11.83 -10.50
C ALA A 468 22.79 11.82 -11.88
N CYS A 469 22.92 10.66 -12.51
CA CYS A 469 23.47 10.53 -13.86
C CYS A 469 22.59 11.23 -14.91
N MET A 470 21.26 11.07 -14.84
CA MET A 470 20.31 11.72 -15.76
C MET A 470 20.34 13.25 -15.63
N SER A 471 20.37 13.78 -14.40
CA SER A 471 20.50 15.23 -14.16
C SER A 471 21.77 15.81 -14.77
N SER A 472 22.89 15.09 -14.72
CA SER A 472 24.16 15.52 -15.29
C SER A 472 24.13 15.55 -16.82
N CYS A 473 23.50 14.56 -17.46
CA CYS A 473 23.37 14.50 -18.92
C CYS A 473 22.44 15.59 -19.50
N SER A 474 21.40 15.97 -18.75
CA SER A 474 20.44 16.99 -19.20
C SER A 474 21.00 18.42 -19.17
N ARG A 475 22.12 18.65 -18.49
CA ARG A 475 22.80 19.97 -18.39
C ARG A 475 23.97 20.14 -19.34
N SER A 476 24.43 19.05 -19.96
CA SER A 476 25.49 19.06 -21.00
C SER A 476 24.89 19.27 -22.39
#